data_2d4ec357c219748c809a214ca8332a3f
#
_entry.id   2d4ec357c219748c809a214ca8332a3f
#
_cell.length_a   1.000
_cell.length_b   1.000
_cell.length_c   1.000
_cell.angle_alpha   90.00
_cell.angle_beta   90.00
_cell.angle_gamma   90.00
#
_symmetry.space_group_name_H-M   'P 1'
#
loop_
_entity.id
_entity.type
_entity.pdbx_description
1 polymer ?
#
loop_
_entity_poly.entity_id
_entity_poly.type
_entity_poly.pdbx_seq_one_letter_code
_entity_poly.pdbx_strand_id
1 'polypeptide(L)'
;MTVAYSQTGWAAASPGRAAATETFSDEVLIRRIANGDQLAMRTLFARHRLAIYRWLLRLVNDEALADDLLSDVFLDVWRKAGSFERRSAVSTWLLAIARHKALSARRRRTDVELNNDLASTVADPADNPELVLEKKKREELLRHSVARLSPDHGEVIDLTYYHGKSIKEIAEIIGINEATVKSRTFYARKKLAQLVAAGR
;
A
#
# COMPACT_ATOMS: atom_id res chain seq x y z
N MET A 1 0.77 -30.79 -73.81
CA MET A 1 -0.22 -30.01 -73.01
C MET A 1 0.15 -30.12 -71.54
N THR A 2 0.87 -29.12 -71.06
CA THR A 2 1.39 -29.09 -69.68
C THR A 2 0.56 -28.08 -68.90
N VAL A 3 -0.16 -28.55 -67.89
CA VAL A 3 -0.99 -27.69 -67.04
C VAL A 3 -0.15 -27.27 -65.85
N ALA A 4 0.12 -25.94 -65.74
CA ALA A 4 0.83 -25.36 -64.63
C ALA A 4 -0.09 -25.18 -63.42
N TYR A 5 0.24 -25.79 -62.31
CA TYR A 5 -0.41 -25.56 -61.01
C TYR A 5 0.19 -24.32 -60.39
N SER A 6 -0.62 -23.25 -60.30
CA SER A 6 -0.32 -22.07 -59.55
C SER A 6 -0.52 -22.29 -58.05
N GLN A 7 0.57 -22.30 -57.28
CA GLN A 7 0.52 -22.32 -55.83
C GLN A 7 0.33 -20.87 -55.31
N THR A 8 -0.88 -20.51 -54.95
CA THR A 8 -1.17 -19.32 -54.17
C THR A 8 -0.78 -19.59 -52.71
N GLY A 9 0.36 -19.09 -52.29
CA GLY A 9 0.82 -19.14 -50.92
C GLY A 9 -0.07 -18.28 -49.99
N TRP A 10 -0.76 -18.95 -49.10
CA TRP A 10 -1.43 -18.32 -47.96
C TRP A 10 -0.36 -17.99 -46.92
N ALA A 11 0.13 -16.75 -46.94
CA ALA A 11 0.91 -16.23 -45.81
C ALA A 11 -0.07 -15.95 -44.65
N ALA A 12 -0.15 -16.89 -43.73
CA ALA A 12 -0.78 -16.68 -42.46
C ALA A 12 0.00 -15.60 -41.70
N ALA A 13 -0.51 -14.38 -41.77
CA ALA A 13 -0.06 -13.31 -40.90
C ALA A 13 -0.41 -13.68 -39.45
N SER A 14 0.58 -14.16 -38.69
CA SER A 14 0.50 -14.29 -37.25
C SER A 14 0.19 -12.91 -36.68
N PRO A 15 -0.92 -12.72 -35.91
CA PRO A 15 -1.12 -11.47 -35.22
C PRO A 15 -0.01 -11.34 -34.18
N GLY A 16 0.88 -10.39 -34.41
CA GLY A 16 2.00 -10.09 -33.57
C GLY A 16 1.57 -9.92 -32.10
N ARG A 17 2.14 -10.75 -31.27
CA ARG A 17 2.12 -10.71 -29.82
C ARG A 17 2.94 -9.50 -29.35
N ALA A 18 2.33 -8.34 -29.39
CA ALA A 18 2.82 -7.11 -28.81
C ALA A 18 1.63 -6.19 -28.50
N ALA A 19 0.62 -6.69 -27.78
CA ALA A 19 -0.12 -5.82 -26.91
C ALA A 19 0.85 -5.49 -25.77
N ALA A 20 1.75 -4.53 -26.02
CA ALA A 20 2.45 -3.82 -24.97
C ALA A 20 1.35 -3.38 -24.00
N THR A 21 1.41 -3.86 -22.78
CA THR A 21 0.57 -3.40 -21.68
C THR A 21 0.91 -1.93 -21.53
N GLU A 22 0.18 -1.05 -22.22
CA GLU A 22 0.26 0.38 -21.97
C GLU A 22 -0.02 0.54 -20.48
N THR A 23 1.03 0.85 -19.75
CA THR A 23 0.97 1.03 -18.29
C THR A 23 0.28 2.37 -18.09
N PHE A 24 -1.05 2.39 -18.13
CA PHE A 24 -1.83 3.59 -17.86
C PHE A 24 -1.42 4.17 -16.50
N SER A 25 -1.20 5.48 -16.44
CA SER A 25 -0.96 6.15 -15.16
C SER A 25 -2.18 5.97 -14.24
N ASP A 26 -1.95 6.06 -12.94
CA ASP A 26 -3.04 5.91 -11.96
C ASP A 26 -4.15 6.96 -12.16
N GLU A 27 -3.80 8.17 -12.62
CA GLU A 27 -4.76 9.22 -12.93
C GLU A 27 -5.64 8.86 -14.13
N VAL A 28 -5.09 8.16 -15.12
CA VAL A 28 -5.87 7.64 -16.25
C VAL A 28 -6.81 6.55 -15.76
N LEU A 29 -6.33 5.64 -14.90
CA LEU A 29 -7.17 4.59 -14.32
C LEU A 29 -8.33 5.19 -13.50
N ILE A 30 -8.07 6.17 -12.63
CA ILE A 30 -9.12 6.83 -11.84
C ILE A 30 -10.19 7.48 -12.74
N ARG A 31 -9.78 8.15 -13.82
CA ARG A 31 -10.72 8.75 -14.79
C ARG A 31 -11.60 7.69 -15.47
N ARG A 32 -11.01 6.55 -15.84
CA ARG A 32 -11.75 5.42 -16.44
C ARG A 32 -12.72 4.80 -15.42
N ILE A 33 -12.29 4.65 -14.16
CA ILE A 33 -13.13 4.16 -13.05
C ILE A 33 -14.32 5.08 -12.84
N ALA A 34 -14.11 6.42 -12.89
CA ALA A 34 -15.20 7.39 -12.80
C ALA A 34 -16.27 7.24 -13.89
N ASN A 35 -15.91 6.65 -15.04
CA ASN A 35 -16.83 6.29 -16.13
C ASN A 35 -17.33 4.83 -16.06
N GLY A 36 -17.14 4.14 -14.94
CA GLY A 36 -17.63 2.78 -14.73
C GLY A 36 -16.77 1.65 -15.30
N ASP A 37 -15.49 1.92 -15.65
CA ASP A 37 -14.59 0.91 -16.22
C ASP A 37 -14.07 -0.06 -15.15
N GLN A 38 -14.62 -1.26 -15.15
CA GLN A 38 -14.24 -2.33 -14.21
C GLN A 38 -12.81 -2.87 -14.45
N LEU A 39 -12.30 -2.85 -15.68
CA LEU A 39 -10.95 -3.30 -15.98
C LEU A 39 -9.91 -2.32 -15.41
N ALA A 40 -10.18 -1.02 -15.53
CA ALA A 40 -9.35 0.01 -14.90
C ALA A 40 -9.34 -0.17 -13.36
N MET A 41 -10.48 -0.50 -12.76
CA MET A 41 -10.58 -0.78 -11.32
C MET A 41 -9.76 -2.00 -10.91
N ARG A 42 -9.87 -3.11 -11.65
CA ARG A 42 -9.05 -4.31 -11.39
C ARG A 42 -7.55 -4.02 -11.50
N THR A 43 -7.16 -3.21 -12.48
CA THR A 43 -5.76 -2.82 -12.68
C THR A 43 -5.25 -1.97 -11.52
N LEU A 44 -6.02 -0.98 -11.06
CA LEU A 44 -5.68 -0.13 -9.92
C LEU A 44 -5.58 -0.96 -8.63
N PHE A 45 -6.56 -1.86 -8.40
CA PHE A 45 -6.55 -2.79 -7.27
C PHE A 45 -5.29 -3.66 -7.28
N ALA A 46 -5.00 -4.35 -8.39
CA ALA A 46 -3.82 -5.21 -8.49
C ALA A 46 -2.52 -4.47 -8.18
N ARG A 47 -2.43 -3.19 -8.58
CA ARG A 47 -1.24 -2.34 -8.38
C ARG A 47 -1.06 -1.90 -6.93
N HIS A 48 -2.14 -1.56 -6.25
CA HIS A 48 -2.07 -0.90 -4.94
C HIS A 48 -2.48 -1.78 -3.75
N ARG A 49 -3.17 -2.93 -3.98
CA ARG A 49 -3.74 -3.75 -2.91
C ARG A 49 -2.73 -4.12 -1.81
N LEU A 50 -1.52 -4.53 -2.19
CA LEU A 50 -0.53 -4.99 -1.23
C LEU A 50 0.00 -3.85 -0.35
N ALA A 51 0.24 -2.68 -0.95
CA ALA A 51 0.69 -1.49 -0.22
C ALA A 51 -0.40 -1.02 0.76
N ILE A 52 -1.66 -0.95 0.29
CA ILE A 52 -2.80 -0.53 1.13
C ILE A 52 -3.09 -1.56 2.23
N TYR A 53 -3.06 -2.86 1.92
CA TYR A 53 -3.23 -3.92 2.93
C TYR A 53 -2.18 -3.82 4.05
N ARG A 54 -0.90 -3.71 3.69
CA ARG A 54 0.19 -3.57 4.68
C ARG A 54 0.03 -2.32 5.56
N TRP A 55 -0.41 -1.22 4.95
CA TRP A 55 -0.71 0.00 5.68
C TRP A 55 -1.86 -0.19 6.67
N LEU A 56 -2.98 -0.77 6.22
CA LEU A 56 -4.13 -1.09 7.07
C LEU A 56 -3.74 -2.03 8.21
N LEU A 57 -3.04 -3.13 7.90
CA LEU A 57 -2.60 -4.10 8.89
C LEU A 57 -1.76 -3.45 10.00
N ARG A 58 -0.85 -2.54 9.63
CA ARG A 58 -0.06 -1.79 10.60
C ARG A 58 -0.90 -0.87 11.48
N LEU A 59 -1.96 -0.27 10.92
CA LEU A 59 -2.83 0.64 11.67
C LEU A 59 -3.79 -0.08 12.62
N VAL A 60 -4.31 -1.25 12.22
CA VAL A 60 -5.34 -1.96 13.00
C VAL A 60 -4.82 -3.18 13.75
N ASN A 61 -3.66 -3.73 13.36
CA ASN A 61 -3.01 -4.92 13.92
C ASN A 61 -3.95 -6.15 13.98
N ASP A 62 -4.79 -6.33 12.96
CA ASP A 62 -5.78 -7.39 12.83
C ASP A 62 -5.95 -7.70 11.34
N GLU A 63 -5.60 -8.93 10.92
CA GLU A 63 -5.58 -9.34 9.51
C GLU A 63 -6.98 -9.35 8.90
N ALA A 64 -7.96 -9.91 9.62
CA ALA A 64 -9.33 -10.00 9.11
C ALA A 64 -9.92 -8.60 8.93
N LEU A 65 -9.72 -7.71 9.91
CA LEU A 65 -10.16 -6.32 9.81
C LEU A 65 -9.42 -5.57 8.70
N ALA A 66 -8.12 -5.84 8.48
CA ALA A 66 -7.36 -5.21 7.41
C ALA A 66 -7.88 -5.61 6.01
N ASP A 67 -8.28 -6.88 5.81
CA ASP A 67 -8.89 -7.35 4.57
C ASP A 67 -10.27 -6.73 4.33
N ASP A 68 -11.12 -6.64 5.36
CA ASP A 68 -12.41 -5.98 5.27
C ASP A 68 -12.26 -4.50 4.90
N LEU A 69 -11.34 -3.82 5.58
CA LEU A 69 -11.05 -2.41 5.31
C LEU A 69 -10.43 -2.18 3.93
N LEU A 70 -9.61 -3.13 3.43
CA LEU A 70 -9.09 -3.07 2.07
C LEU A 70 -10.22 -3.07 1.04
N SER A 71 -11.17 -3.98 1.20
CA SER A 71 -12.36 -4.06 0.35
C SER A 71 -13.17 -2.75 0.40
N ASP A 72 -13.35 -2.22 1.59
CA ASP A 72 -14.03 -0.95 1.86
C ASP A 72 -13.33 0.27 1.22
N VAL A 73 -11.98 0.30 1.23
CA VAL A 73 -11.19 1.36 0.58
C VAL A 73 -11.47 1.36 -0.92
N PHE A 74 -11.40 0.20 -1.57
CA PHE A 74 -11.59 0.12 -3.02
C PHE A 74 -13.06 0.30 -3.44
N LEU A 75 -14.02 -0.02 -2.58
CA LEU A 75 -15.42 0.35 -2.78
C LEU A 75 -15.61 1.87 -2.74
N ASP A 76 -14.95 2.55 -1.81
CA ASP A 76 -14.96 4.03 -1.76
C ASP A 76 -14.27 4.64 -3.00
N VAL A 77 -13.17 4.05 -3.47
CA VAL A 77 -12.52 4.46 -4.71
C VAL A 77 -13.48 4.37 -5.90
N TRP A 78 -14.19 3.23 -6.04
CA TRP A 78 -15.20 3.06 -7.09
C TRP A 78 -16.29 4.13 -7.05
N ARG A 79 -16.78 4.45 -5.86
CA ARG A 79 -17.85 5.44 -5.67
C ARG A 79 -17.39 6.88 -5.85
N LYS A 80 -16.13 7.18 -5.48
CA LYS A 80 -15.60 8.54 -5.38
C LYS A 80 -14.58 8.90 -6.45
N ALA A 81 -14.31 8.02 -7.41
CA ALA A 81 -13.34 8.26 -8.49
C ALA A 81 -13.60 9.57 -9.24
N GLY A 82 -14.89 9.91 -9.47
CA GLY A 82 -15.29 11.15 -10.14
C GLY A 82 -15.01 12.43 -9.35
N SER A 83 -14.82 12.33 -8.03
CA SER A 83 -14.50 13.47 -7.16
C SER A 83 -12.99 13.63 -6.90
N PHE A 84 -12.14 12.82 -7.54
CA PHE A 84 -10.70 12.94 -7.40
C PHE A 84 -10.16 14.19 -8.11
N GLU A 85 -9.77 15.21 -7.35
CA GLU A 85 -9.39 16.54 -7.83
C GLU A 85 -7.94 16.65 -8.30
N ARG A 86 -7.14 15.58 -8.27
CA ARG A 86 -5.72 15.55 -8.64
C ARG A 86 -4.83 16.53 -7.86
N ARG A 87 -5.22 16.88 -6.65
CA ARG A 87 -4.39 17.72 -5.76
C ARG A 87 -3.16 16.99 -5.23
N SER A 88 -3.22 15.65 -5.21
CA SER A 88 -2.14 14.76 -4.78
C SER A 88 -2.05 13.54 -5.70
N ALA A 89 -0.98 12.76 -5.57
CA ALA A 89 -0.86 11.48 -6.26
C ALA A 89 -1.99 10.53 -5.84
N VAL A 90 -2.44 9.66 -6.75
CA VAL A 90 -3.48 8.66 -6.46
C VAL A 90 -3.10 7.77 -5.28
N SER A 91 -1.83 7.35 -5.19
CA SER A 91 -1.34 6.56 -4.05
C SER A 91 -1.46 7.28 -2.71
N THR A 92 -1.26 8.60 -2.68
CA THR A 92 -1.45 9.45 -1.49
C THR A 92 -2.92 9.50 -1.09
N TRP A 93 -3.80 9.70 -2.05
CA TRP A 93 -5.25 9.69 -1.84
C TRP A 93 -5.75 8.33 -1.32
N LEU A 94 -5.28 7.21 -1.89
CA LEU A 94 -5.61 5.86 -1.43
C LEU A 94 -5.18 5.62 0.03
N LEU A 95 -3.95 6.02 0.40
CA LEU A 95 -3.44 5.89 1.76
C LEU A 95 -4.24 6.75 2.76
N ALA A 96 -4.68 7.95 2.35
CA ALA A 96 -5.53 8.81 3.19
C ALA A 96 -6.90 8.17 3.44
N ILE A 97 -7.55 7.60 2.40
CA ILE A 97 -8.81 6.85 2.55
C ILE A 97 -8.61 5.67 3.52
N ALA A 98 -7.56 4.87 3.31
CA ALA A 98 -7.25 3.72 4.15
C ALA A 98 -7.07 4.12 5.62
N ARG A 99 -6.29 5.18 5.87
CA ARG A 99 -6.09 5.72 7.22
C ARG A 99 -7.40 6.15 7.88
N HIS A 100 -8.21 6.91 7.16
CA HIS A 100 -9.50 7.36 7.69
C HIS A 100 -10.40 6.17 8.09
N LYS A 101 -10.47 5.12 7.24
CA LYS A 101 -11.24 3.91 7.55
C LYS A 101 -10.67 3.17 8.76
N ALA A 102 -9.35 2.99 8.83
CA ALA A 102 -8.69 2.33 9.96
C ALA A 102 -8.95 3.05 11.28
N LEU A 103 -8.81 4.38 11.32
CA LEU A 103 -9.08 5.17 12.53
C LEU A 103 -10.56 5.14 12.92
N SER A 104 -11.47 5.12 11.95
CA SER A 104 -12.91 5.00 12.21
C SER A 104 -13.28 3.63 12.76
N ALA A 105 -12.65 2.55 12.25
CA ALA A 105 -12.84 1.20 12.78
C ALA A 105 -12.30 1.06 14.20
N ARG A 106 -11.09 1.58 14.47
CA ARG A 106 -10.51 1.59 15.82
C ARG A 106 -11.38 2.33 16.84
N ARG A 107 -11.90 3.51 16.50
CA ARG A 107 -12.82 4.24 17.39
C ARG A 107 -14.04 3.41 17.72
N ARG A 108 -14.69 2.79 16.73
CA ARG A 108 -15.85 1.92 16.96
C ARG A 108 -15.53 0.71 17.85
N ARG A 109 -14.32 0.12 17.72
CA ARG A 109 -13.89 -0.98 18.61
C ARG A 109 -13.64 -0.49 20.03
N THR A 110 -12.96 0.64 20.20
CA THR A 110 -12.73 1.22 21.55
C THR A 110 -14.05 1.53 22.24
N ASP A 111 -15.06 2.01 21.55
CA ASP A 111 -16.40 2.24 22.08
C ASP A 111 -17.10 0.92 22.49
N VAL A 112 -16.73 -0.22 21.87
CA VAL A 112 -17.26 -1.56 22.17
C VAL A 112 -16.36 -2.30 23.19
N GLU A 113 -15.02 -2.11 23.11
CA GLU A 113 -13.98 -2.82 23.88
C GLU A 113 -13.68 -2.18 25.25
N LEU A 114 -14.41 -1.17 25.69
CA LEU A 114 -14.38 -0.80 27.12
C LEU A 114 -14.66 -2.02 28.04
N ASN A 115 -14.78 -3.23 27.45
CA ASN A 115 -15.06 -4.48 28.14
C ASN A 115 -14.10 -5.65 27.85
N ASN A 116 -13.02 -5.54 27.05
CA ASN A 116 -12.07 -6.66 26.90
C ASN A 116 -10.71 -6.28 26.29
N ASP A 117 -9.65 -6.53 27.05
CA ASP A 117 -8.23 -6.51 26.61
C ASP A 117 -7.89 -7.74 25.78
N LEU A 118 -7.28 -7.56 24.59
CA LEU A 118 -6.38 -8.56 23.99
C LEU A 118 -5.53 -7.95 22.86
N ALA A 119 -4.19 -8.00 23.05
CA ALA A 119 -3.20 -7.67 22.03
C ALA A 119 -2.75 -8.94 21.32
N SER A 120 -2.69 -8.92 19.99
CA SER A 120 -2.09 -10.01 19.20
C SER A 120 -0.94 -9.49 18.32
N THR A 121 0.14 -10.28 18.25
CA THR A 121 1.38 -9.99 17.52
C THR A 121 1.41 -10.85 16.26
N VAL A 122 1.62 -10.27 15.09
CA VAL A 122 1.68 -10.99 13.80
C VAL A 122 3.12 -11.27 13.39
N ALA A 123 3.41 -12.52 13.03
CA ALA A 123 4.70 -12.98 12.51
C ALA A 123 4.62 -13.28 11.01
N ASP A 124 5.68 -12.95 10.27
CA ASP A 124 5.80 -13.16 8.81
C ASP A 124 6.78 -14.31 8.51
N PRO A 125 6.54 -15.20 7.51
CA PRO A 125 7.32 -16.44 7.28
C PRO A 125 8.62 -16.23 6.49
N ALA A 126 9.54 -17.17 6.69
CA ALA A 126 10.97 -17.16 6.42
C ALA A 126 11.39 -17.80 5.09
N ASP A 127 12.65 -17.49 4.64
CA ASP A 127 13.49 -18.40 3.85
C ASP A 127 15.01 -18.14 3.94
N ASN A 128 15.70 -19.28 4.24
CA ASN A 128 17.06 -19.79 3.99
C ASN A 128 18.35 -19.25 4.72
N PRO A 129 19.39 -20.18 5.04
CA PRO A 129 19.87 -20.22 6.43
C PRO A 129 21.16 -19.53 6.87
N GLU A 130 22.18 -19.13 6.14
CA GLU A 130 23.44 -18.66 6.80
C GLU A 130 23.82 -17.19 6.59
N LEU A 131 23.81 -16.68 5.40
CA LEU A 131 23.87 -15.20 5.15
C LEU A 131 22.55 -14.52 5.48
N VAL A 132 21.49 -15.31 5.46
CA VAL A 132 20.12 -14.99 5.83
C VAL A 132 19.99 -14.81 7.35
N LEU A 133 20.76 -15.51 8.18
CA LEU A 133 20.61 -15.45 9.63
C LEU A 133 21.01 -14.07 10.22
N GLU A 134 22.10 -13.49 9.79
CA GLU A 134 22.49 -12.12 10.23
C GLU A 134 21.55 -11.06 9.65
N LYS A 135 21.15 -11.23 8.39
CA LYS A 135 20.17 -10.35 7.76
C LYS A 135 18.80 -10.48 8.46
N LYS A 136 18.36 -11.71 8.75
CA LYS A 136 17.12 -11.96 9.51
C LYS A 136 17.19 -11.36 10.92
N LYS A 137 18.26 -11.56 11.65
CA LYS A 137 18.45 -10.96 12.99
C LYS A 137 18.38 -9.42 12.93
N ARG A 138 18.98 -8.82 11.92
CA ARG A 138 18.94 -7.36 11.73
C ARG A 138 17.54 -6.88 11.33
N GLU A 139 16.84 -7.62 10.47
CA GLU A 139 15.46 -7.35 10.09
C GLU A 139 14.50 -7.51 11.27
N GLU A 140 14.66 -8.57 12.06
CA GLU A 140 13.89 -8.78 13.29
C GLU A 140 14.15 -7.69 14.31
N LEU A 141 15.40 -7.33 14.56
CA LEU A 141 15.76 -6.23 15.45
C LEU A 141 15.11 -4.91 14.97
N LEU A 142 15.17 -4.62 13.67
CA LEU A 142 14.54 -3.43 13.11
C LEU A 142 13.02 -3.48 13.26
N ARG A 143 12.39 -4.63 12.97
CA ARG A 143 10.94 -4.84 13.15
C ARG A 143 10.51 -4.63 14.60
N HIS A 144 11.19 -5.24 15.54
CA HIS A 144 10.94 -5.04 16.98
C HIS A 144 11.16 -3.58 17.41
N SER A 145 12.20 -2.94 16.89
CA SER A 145 12.48 -1.54 17.20
C SER A 145 11.38 -0.60 16.65
N VAL A 146 10.87 -0.86 15.46
CA VAL A 146 9.75 -0.10 14.87
C VAL A 146 8.46 -0.33 15.65
N ALA A 147 8.19 -1.56 16.10
CA ALA A 147 7.02 -1.89 16.92
C ALA A 147 7.01 -1.17 18.29
N ARG A 148 8.17 -0.77 18.79
CA ARG A 148 8.33 -0.01 20.06
C ARG A 148 8.22 1.51 19.89
N LEU A 149 8.04 2.00 18.66
CA LEU A 149 7.72 3.41 18.44
C LEU A 149 6.29 3.71 18.88
N SER A 150 6.03 4.96 19.27
CA SER A 150 4.66 5.41 19.45
C SER A 150 3.89 5.34 18.12
N PRO A 151 2.57 5.19 18.12
CA PRO A 151 1.77 5.14 16.88
C PRO A 151 2.09 6.28 15.92
N ASP A 152 2.17 7.50 16.41
CA ASP A 152 2.50 8.70 15.63
C ASP A 152 3.88 8.64 14.97
N HIS A 153 4.88 8.11 15.67
CA HIS A 153 6.23 7.93 15.14
C HIS A 153 6.28 6.77 14.16
N GLY A 154 5.57 5.68 14.43
CA GLY A 154 5.44 4.54 13.53
C GLY A 154 4.81 4.93 12.20
N GLU A 155 3.73 5.73 12.22
CA GLU A 155 3.07 6.23 11.01
C GLU A 155 4.03 7.00 10.08
N VAL A 156 4.76 7.97 10.61
CA VAL A 156 5.66 8.80 9.76
C VAL A 156 6.85 7.98 9.22
N ILE A 157 7.36 7.03 9.98
CA ILE A 157 8.43 6.10 9.53
C ILE A 157 7.90 5.22 8.41
N ASP A 158 6.73 4.64 8.57
CA ASP A 158 6.12 3.75 7.58
C ASP A 158 5.86 4.47 6.26
N LEU A 159 5.20 5.62 6.31
CA LEU A 159 4.92 6.44 5.14
C LEU A 159 6.19 6.91 4.43
N THR A 160 7.25 7.23 5.20
CA THR A 160 8.53 7.66 4.62
C THR A 160 9.27 6.52 3.94
N TYR A 161 9.42 5.38 4.61
CA TYR A 161 10.34 4.33 4.17
C TYR A 161 9.68 3.20 3.39
N TYR A 162 8.44 2.80 3.72
CA TYR A 162 7.75 1.74 2.98
C TYR A 162 6.88 2.29 1.84
N HIS A 163 6.32 3.48 2.02
CA HIS A 163 5.47 4.10 1.00
C HIS A 163 6.17 5.19 0.18
N GLY A 164 7.42 5.55 0.53
CA GLY A 164 8.22 6.53 -0.20
C GLY A 164 7.59 7.93 -0.27
N LYS A 165 6.80 8.31 0.75
CA LYS A 165 6.06 9.57 0.75
C LYS A 165 6.92 10.74 1.18
N SER A 166 6.76 11.86 0.49
CA SER A 166 7.34 13.14 0.87
C SER A 166 6.66 13.71 2.12
N ILE A 167 7.32 14.66 2.77
CA ILE A 167 6.79 15.34 3.96
C ILE A 167 5.41 15.96 3.68
N LYS A 168 5.25 16.57 2.50
CA LYS A 168 3.98 17.16 2.07
C LYS A 168 2.89 16.10 1.93
N GLU A 169 3.17 14.98 1.25
CA GLU A 169 2.21 13.88 1.10
C GLU A 169 1.85 13.25 2.45
N ILE A 170 2.83 13.08 3.35
CA ILE A 170 2.59 12.58 4.71
C ILE A 170 1.67 13.54 5.47
N ALA A 171 1.91 14.86 5.36
CA ALA A 171 1.04 15.85 5.98
C ALA A 171 -0.41 15.75 5.47
N GLU A 172 -0.60 15.53 4.18
CA GLU A 172 -1.91 15.30 3.55
C GLU A 172 -2.57 13.99 4.05
N ILE A 173 -1.81 12.87 4.11
CA ILE A 173 -2.33 11.57 4.55
C ILE A 173 -2.75 11.60 6.02
N ILE A 174 -1.92 12.19 6.88
CA ILE A 174 -2.13 12.20 8.33
C ILE A 174 -3.07 13.33 8.76
N GLY A 175 -3.18 14.40 7.97
CA GLY A 175 -4.00 15.57 8.30
C GLY A 175 -3.34 16.50 9.32
N ILE A 176 -2.01 16.65 9.27
CA ILE A 176 -1.22 17.56 10.13
C ILE A 176 -0.34 18.46 9.28
N ASN A 177 0.24 19.51 9.88
CA ASN A 177 1.15 20.40 9.15
C ASN A 177 2.52 19.75 8.89
N GLU A 178 3.22 20.22 7.85
CA GLU A 178 4.55 19.71 7.47
C GLU A 178 5.61 19.88 8.56
N ALA A 179 5.55 20.94 9.36
CA ALA A 179 6.49 21.16 10.46
C ALA A 179 6.35 20.05 11.52
N THR A 180 5.13 19.64 11.83
CA THR A 180 4.85 18.52 12.73
C THR A 180 5.35 17.19 12.14
N VAL A 181 5.18 16.96 10.83
CA VAL A 181 5.75 15.76 10.17
C VAL A 181 7.26 15.74 10.29
N LYS A 182 7.93 16.87 10.02
CA LYS A 182 9.40 16.99 10.17
C LYS A 182 9.86 16.65 11.59
N SER A 183 9.22 17.23 12.59
CA SER A 183 9.54 17.00 14.01
C SER A 183 9.32 15.53 14.40
N ARG A 184 8.15 14.96 14.05
CA ARG A 184 7.85 13.54 14.32
C ARG A 184 8.86 12.62 13.65
N THR A 185 9.22 12.87 12.39
CA THR A 185 10.21 12.08 11.66
C THR A 185 11.60 12.16 12.31
N PHE A 186 12.02 13.35 12.75
CA PHE A 186 13.29 13.53 13.45
C PHE A 186 13.33 12.74 14.76
N TYR A 187 12.32 12.88 15.62
CA TYR A 187 12.27 12.17 16.89
C TYR A 187 12.08 10.66 16.72
N ALA A 188 11.29 10.23 15.75
CA ALA A 188 11.13 8.83 15.42
C ALA A 188 12.45 8.17 15.00
N ARG A 189 13.23 8.83 14.15
CA ARG A 189 14.59 8.36 13.74
C ARG A 189 15.53 8.28 14.94
N LYS A 190 15.55 9.33 15.78
CA LYS A 190 16.39 9.36 16.99
C LYS A 190 16.04 8.20 17.94
N LYS A 191 14.75 7.97 18.18
CA LYS A 191 14.27 6.86 19.01
C LYS A 191 14.60 5.50 18.42
N LEU A 192 14.42 5.34 17.11
CA LEU A 192 14.73 4.10 16.38
C LEU A 192 16.22 3.77 16.48
N ALA A 193 17.10 4.77 16.29
CA ALA A 193 18.54 4.59 16.44
C ALA A 193 18.94 4.12 17.85
N GLN A 194 18.31 4.69 18.90
CA GLN A 194 18.52 4.26 20.30
C GLN A 194 18.06 2.82 20.53
N LEU A 195 16.89 2.44 19.98
CA LEU A 195 16.34 1.08 20.15
C LEU A 195 17.21 0.03 19.43
N VAL A 196 17.69 0.34 18.24
CA VAL A 196 18.60 -0.55 17.50
C VAL A 196 19.96 -0.67 18.17
N ALA A 197 20.50 0.42 18.73
CA ALA A 197 21.76 0.38 19.48
C ALA A 197 21.65 -0.44 20.79
N ALA A 198 20.52 -0.36 21.48
CA ALA A 198 20.26 -1.12 22.71
C ALA A 198 19.96 -2.61 22.50
N GLY A 199 19.63 -3.02 21.27
CA GLY A 199 19.35 -4.42 20.91
C GLY A 199 20.54 -5.16 20.29
N ARG A 200 21.71 -4.53 20.22
CA ARG A 200 22.97 -5.14 19.81
C ARG A 200 23.71 -5.70 20.99
#